data_69468c9a433308a054a86b3696a8c9c4
#
_entry.id   69468c9a433308a054a86b3696a8c9c4
#
_cell.length_a   1.000
_cell.length_b   1.000
_cell.length_c   1.000
_cell.angle_alpha   90.00
_cell.angle_beta   90.00
_cell.angle_gamma   90.00
#
_symmetry.space_group_name_H-M   'P 1'
#
loop_
_entity.id
_entity.type
_entity.pdbx_description
1 polymer ?
#
loop_
_entity_poly.entity_id
_entity_poly.type
_entity_poly.pdbx_seq_one_letter_code
_entity_poly.pdbx_strand_id
1 'polypeptide(L)'
;MRNQEEFVLTEGRSWCISSWLPSWCPTSLSHLIKSEDRILKPIKVKFTQGYVPISNGNYIWTLGFNEVECSSDLSITGVQQLKVPLVLLHGFGGGVGLWVKNLSAFAGEGRPVYALDMLGFGRSSRPTFGRDAKDAEEQFVQSLEDWRKAEGLEHMILLGHDLGGYVSTAYALKYPHRLKHLVLVEPWGFAARPNVQERWIPIWIKAFGAAMNPFNPLGPLRLAGPLGPLLLQLLRSDFKQKYASVFADDTVADYIYHVNAQTASGETAFKNMTIPYGWPQHPMMDQVEKISPSLPMTFIYGSRSSIEGQSGKAIQEMRPNSQTKIIVIQGAGHYVFADQSEDFNQAVLKICNNEC
;
A
#
# COMPACT_ATOMS: atom_id res chain seq x y z
N MET A 1 -23.99 -15.79 -12.38
CA MET A 1 -23.59 -15.28 -13.70
C MET A 1 -23.88 -13.79 -13.73
N ARG A 2 -22.93 -12.94 -13.34
CA ARG A 2 -23.01 -11.49 -13.54
C ARG A 2 -22.24 -11.17 -14.82
N ASN A 3 -22.94 -10.59 -15.78
CA ASN A 3 -22.39 -10.18 -17.07
C ASN A 3 -21.21 -9.22 -16.85
N GLN A 4 -20.11 -9.51 -17.52
CA GLN A 4 -19.04 -8.55 -17.76
C GLN A 4 -19.60 -7.45 -18.68
N GLU A 5 -20.12 -6.38 -18.12
CA GLU A 5 -20.28 -5.14 -18.87
C GLU A 5 -18.91 -4.48 -18.98
N GLU A 6 -18.39 -4.52 -20.17
CA GLU A 6 -17.23 -3.77 -20.63
C GLU A 6 -17.49 -2.27 -20.41
N PHE A 7 -16.90 -1.70 -19.36
CA PHE A 7 -16.91 -0.26 -19.14
C PHE A 7 -15.99 0.38 -20.16
N VAL A 8 -16.53 0.71 -21.33
CA VAL A 8 -15.86 1.51 -22.36
C VAL A 8 -15.75 2.93 -21.83
N LEU A 9 -14.57 3.30 -21.32
CA LEU A 9 -14.23 4.70 -21.07
C LEU A 9 -14.24 5.44 -22.42
N THR A 10 -15.28 6.22 -22.69
CA THR A 10 -15.33 7.14 -23.81
C THR A 10 -14.29 8.23 -23.62
N GLU A 11 -13.11 8.06 -24.19
CA GLU A 11 -12.17 9.14 -24.43
C GLU A 11 -12.83 10.15 -25.39
N GLY A 12 -13.17 11.33 -24.86
CA GLY A 12 -13.59 12.46 -25.66
C GLY A 12 -12.51 12.78 -26.69
N ARG A 13 -12.78 12.54 -27.98
CA ARG A 13 -11.89 12.88 -29.10
C ARG A 13 -11.75 14.40 -29.20
N SER A 14 -10.78 14.94 -28.50
CA SER A 14 -10.21 16.25 -28.81
C SER A 14 -9.16 16.04 -29.91
N TRP A 15 -9.40 16.66 -31.06
CA TRP A 15 -8.46 16.70 -32.18
C TRP A 15 -7.32 17.69 -31.85
N CYS A 16 -6.39 17.30 -31.00
CA CYS A 16 -5.16 18.04 -30.76
C CYS A 16 -4.02 17.42 -31.57
N ILE A 17 -3.26 18.26 -32.27
CA ILE A 17 -2.03 17.92 -33.04
C ILE A 17 -0.99 17.19 -32.16
N SER A 18 -1.12 17.28 -30.82
CA SER A 18 -0.30 16.57 -29.84
C SER A 18 -0.45 15.04 -29.83
N SER A 19 -1.47 14.47 -30.48
CA SER A 19 -1.69 13.00 -30.48
C SER A 19 -0.69 12.22 -31.35
N TRP A 20 0.12 12.92 -32.15
CA TRP A 20 1.13 12.33 -33.05
C TRP A 20 2.54 12.34 -32.45
N LEU A 21 2.77 13.07 -31.39
CA LEU A 21 4.05 13.04 -30.67
C LEU A 21 4.01 11.98 -29.58
N PRO A 22 5.03 11.12 -29.49
CA PRO A 22 5.15 10.21 -28.35
C PRO A 22 5.07 11.01 -27.05
N SER A 23 4.29 10.52 -26.07
CA SER A 23 4.26 11.17 -24.77
C SER A 23 5.69 11.26 -24.21
N TRP A 24 6.06 12.40 -23.66
CA TRP A 24 7.39 12.59 -23.05
C TRP A 24 7.72 11.47 -22.06
N CYS A 25 6.75 11.05 -21.27
CA CYS A 25 6.85 9.94 -20.35
C CYS A 25 6.31 8.68 -21.04
N PRO A 26 7.11 7.62 -21.29
CA PRO A 26 6.68 6.44 -22.05
C PRO A 26 5.81 5.52 -21.18
N THR A 27 4.68 6.04 -20.69
CA THR A 27 3.71 5.29 -19.90
C THR A 27 2.28 5.58 -20.34
N SER A 28 1.40 4.65 -20.06
CA SER A 28 -0.05 4.76 -20.23
C SER A 28 -0.73 3.75 -19.33
N LEU A 29 -2.05 3.84 -19.15
CA LEU A 29 -2.81 2.84 -18.44
C LEU A 29 -2.62 1.44 -19.04
N SER A 30 -2.56 1.32 -20.37
CA SER A 30 -2.32 0.03 -21.03
C SER A 30 -0.93 -0.56 -20.74
N HIS A 31 0.10 0.26 -20.59
CA HIS A 31 1.42 -0.19 -20.15
C HIS A 31 1.40 -0.66 -18.69
N LEU A 32 0.72 0.07 -17.83
CA LEU A 32 0.55 -0.32 -16.44
C LEU A 32 -0.20 -1.66 -16.32
N ILE A 33 -1.29 -1.84 -17.05
CA ILE A 33 -2.04 -3.11 -17.08
C ILE A 33 -1.12 -4.26 -17.51
N LYS A 34 -0.39 -4.11 -18.62
CA LYS A 34 0.52 -5.15 -19.12
C LYS A 34 1.64 -5.49 -18.13
N SER A 35 2.21 -4.49 -17.47
CA SER A 35 3.26 -4.72 -16.48
C SER A 35 2.72 -5.38 -15.21
N GLU A 36 1.49 -5.04 -14.81
CA GLU A 36 0.79 -5.68 -13.71
C GLU A 36 0.43 -7.15 -14.04
N ASP A 37 -0.12 -7.43 -15.21
CA ASP A 37 -0.39 -8.80 -15.65
C ASP A 37 0.88 -9.65 -15.64
N ARG A 38 2.01 -9.05 -16.00
CA ARG A 38 3.31 -9.74 -16.01
C ARG A 38 3.83 -10.03 -14.59
N ILE A 39 3.71 -9.07 -13.66
CA ILE A 39 4.14 -9.29 -12.26
C ILE A 39 3.21 -10.25 -11.51
N LEU A 40 1.91 -10.31 -11.85
CA LEU A 40 0.95 -11.20 -11.23
C LEU A 40 0.95 -12.63 -11.81
N LYS A 41 1.58 -12.83 -12.98
CA LYS A 41 1.60 -14.13 -13.67
C LYS A 41 2.06 -15.34 -12.83
N PRO A 42 3.02 -15.20 -11.88
CA PRO A 42 3.45 -16.31 -11.03
C PRO A 42 2.39 -16.79 -10.02
N ILE A 43 1.34 -16.01 -9.78
CA ILE A 43 0.28 -16.37 -8.84
C ILE A 43 -0.55 -17.51 -9.45
N LYS A 44 -0.55 -18.66 -8.76
CA LYS A 44 -1.23 -19.88 -9.24
C LYS A 44 -2.65 -20.05 -8.68
N VAL A 45 -2.95 -19.36 -7.58
CA VAL A 45 -4.29 -19.37 -6.96
C VAL A 45 -5.22 -18.49 -7.78
N LYS A 46 -6.45 -18.92 -7.96
CA LYS A 46 -7.47 -18.10 -8.65
C LYS A 46 -7.72 -16.82 -7.87
N PHE A 47 -7.83 -15.72 -8.57
CA PHE A 47 -8.20 -14.44 -8.00
C PHE A 47 -9.08 -13.66 -8.99
N THR A 48 -9.86 -12.76 -8.45
CA THR A 48 -10.60 -11.74 -9.20
C THR A 48 -9.83 -10.44 -9.18
N GLN A 49 -10.02 -9.64 -10.20
CA GLN A 49 -9.47 -8.30 -10.26
C GLN A 49 -10.54 -7.35 -10.80
N GLY A 50 -10.64 -6.18 -10.21
CA GLY A 50 -11.69 -5.25 -10.60
C GLY A 50 -11.59 -3.87 -9.95
N TYR A 51 -12.36 -2.97 -10.52
CA TYR A 51 -12.56 -1.63 -10.00
C TYR A 51 -13.77 -1.62 -9.07
N VAL A 52 -13.55 -1.36 -7.79
CA VAL A 52 -14.61 -1.22 -6.79
C VAL A 52 -15.02 0.24 -6.73
N PRO A 53 -16.27 0.59 -7.09
CA PRO A 53 -16.72 1.98 -7.05
C PRO A 53 -16.82 2.47 -5.61
N ILE A 54 -16.36 3.71 -5.39
CA ILE A 54 -16.44 4.42 -4.12
C ILE A 54 -17.08 5.79 -4.33
N SER A 55 -17.18 6.58 -3.27
CA SER A 55 -17.77 7.91 -3.33
C SER A 55 -17.10 8.84 -4.36
N ASN A 56 -17.80 9.90 -4.73
CA ASN A 56 -17.35 10.94 -5.66
C ASN A 56 -16.93 10.45 -7.05
N GLY A 57 -17.51 9.33 -7.53
CA GLY A 57 -17.22 8.77 -8.84
C GLY A 57 -15.81 8.17 -8.96
N ASN A 58 -15.15 7.93 -7.84
CA ASN A 58 -13.86 7.27 -7.80
C ASN A 58 -14.01 5.75 -7.71
N TYR A 59 -12.90 5.03 -7.90
CA TYR A 59 -12.83 3.59 -7.76
C TYR A 59 -11.48 3.16 -7.18
N ILE A 60 -11.49 2.02 -6.49
CA ILE A 60 -10.30 1.35 -5.96
C ILE A 60 -10.03 0.07 -6.76
N TRP A 61 -8.83 -0.04 -7.30
CA TRP A 61 -8.38 -1.27 -7.94
C TRP A 61 -8.09 -2.32 -6.89
N THR A 62 -8.68 -3.50 -7.07
CA THR A 62 -8.70 -4.55 -6.06
C THR A 62 -8.35 -5.90 -6.69
N LEU A 63 -7.45 -6.64 -6.05
CA LEU A 63 -7.28 -8.07 -6.24
C LEU A 63 -8.00 -8.80 -5.11
N GLY A 64 -8.92 -9.71 -5.42
CA GLY A 64 -9.70 -10.48 -4.47
C GLY A 64 -9.42 -11.97 -4.59
N PHE A 65 -9.08 -12.63 -3.49
CA PHE A 65 -8.87 -14.06 -3.37
C PHE A 65 -9.97 -14.61 -2.45
N ASN A 66 -11.11 -14.96 -3.05
CA ASN A 66 -12.31 -15.37 -2.34
C ASN A 66 -12.70 -16.79 -2.80
N GLU A 67 -11.87 -17.80 -2.59
CA GLU A 67 -12.31 -19.17 -2.83
C GLU A 67 -13.27 -19.62 -1.72
N VAL A 68 -14.54 -19.27 -1.88
CA VAL A 68 -15.60 -20.15 -1.43
C VAL A 68 -15.81 -21.14 -2.58
N GLU A 69 -15.16 -22.27 -2.57
CA GLU A 69 -15.63 -23.40 -3.37
C GLU A 69 -17.08 -23.64 -2.97
N CYS A 70 -17.99 -23.26 -3.85
CA CYS A 70 -19.35 -23.73 -3.80
C CYS A 70 -19.29 -25.22 -4.17
N SER A 71 -18.85 -26.05 -3.22
CA SER A 71 -19.05 -27.48 -3.30
C SER A 71 -20.56 -27.70 -3.30
N SER A 72 -21.07 -28.16 -4.43
CA SER A 72 -22.46 -28.51 -4.68
C SER A 72 -22.96 -29.69 -3.85
N ASP A 73 -22.29 -30.08 -2.81
CA ASP A 73 -22.72 -31.05 -1.82
C ASP A 73 -23.33 -30.35 -0.62
N LEU A 74 -24.64 -30.18 -0.70
CA LEU A 74 -25.51 -29.88 0.42
C LEU A 74 -25.49 -31.03 1.43
N SER A 75 -24.43 -31.19 2.19
CA SER A 75 -24.49 -31.93 3.46
C SER A 75 -24.64 -30.90 4.60
N ILE A 76 -25.88 -30.83 5.02
CA ILE A 76 -26.38 -30.16 6.22
C ILE A 76 -25.53 -30.62 7.42
N THR A 77 -24.66 -29.77 7.95
CA THR A 77 -24.30 -29.62 9.38
C THR A 77 -22.97 -28.89 9.50
N GLY A 78 -23.03 -27.61 9.77
CA GLY A 78 -21.87 -26.78 10.15
C GLY A 78 -21.93 -25.43 9.48
N VAL A 79 -22.36 -24.43 10.23
CA VAL A 79 -22.12 -23.03 9.86
C VAL A 79 -20.60 -22.85 9.79
N GLN A 80 -20.03 -22.92 8.59
CA GLN A 80 -18.63 -22.67 8.39
C GLN A 80 -18.41 -21.19 8.74
N GLN A 81 -17.81 -20.94 9.90
CA GLN A 81 -17.53 -19.59 10.37
C GLN A 81 -16.59 -18.94 9.36
N LEU A 82 -17.08 -17.98 8.59
CA LEU A 82 -16.30 -17.25 7.61
C LEU A 82 -15.14 -16.58 8.33
N LYS A 83 -13.90 -16.94 7.96
CA LYS A 83 -12.70 -16.32 8.52
C LYS A 83 -12.69 -14.81 8.21
N VAL A 84 -12.22 -14.00 9.15
CA VAL A 84 -12.12 -12.55 8.98
C VAL A 84 -11.21 -12.21 7.79
N PRO A 85 -11.65 -11.39 6.82
CA PRO A 85 -10.85 -11.04 5.65
C PRO A 85 -9.54 -10.33 5.99
N LEU A 86 -8.47 -10.62 5.24
CA LEU A 86 -7.19 -9.90 5.29
C LEU A 86 -7.14 -8.88 4.16
N VAL A 87 -6.92 -7.61 4.50
CA VAL A 87 -6.81 -6.49 3.55
C VAL A 87 -5.41 -5.91 3.58
N LEU A 88 -4.77 -5.79 2.41
CA LEU A 88 -3.38 -5.37 2.24
C LEU A 88 -3.31 -3.99 1.59
N LEU A 89 -2.64 -3.03 2.25
CA LEU A 89 -2.33 -1.70 1.71
C LEU A 89 -0.82 -1.56 1.47
N HIS A 90 -0.46 -1.21 0.25
CA HIS A 90 0.94 -1.00 -0.13
C HIS A 90 1.52 0.32 0.42
N GLY A 91 2.84 0.48 0.37
CA GLY A 91 3.55 1.69 0.72
C GLY A 91 3.60 2.73 -0.39
N PHE A 92 4.24 3.87 -0.10
CA PHE A 92 4.46 4.94 -1.07
C PHE A 92 5.13 4.42 -2.35
N GLY A 93 4.57 4.80 -3.50
CA GLY A 93 5.08 4.39 -4.81
C GLY A 93 4.96 2.89 -5.10
N GLY A 94 4.24 2.15 -4.26
CA GLY A 94 3.93 0.74 -4.47
C GLY A 94 2.62 0.52 -5.22
N GLY A 95 2.20 -0.74 -5.26
CA GLY A 95 0.94 -1.21 -5.83
C GLY A 95 0.74 -2.69 -5.51
N VAL A 96 -0.42 -3.23 -5.90
CA VAL A 96 -0.83 -4.61 -5.59
C VAL A 96 0.17 -5.67 -6.03
N GLY A 97 0.89 -5.43 -7.13
CA GLY A 97 1.87 -6.39 -7.68
C GLY A 97 3.06 -6.65 -6.77
N LEU A 98 3.39 -5.74 -5.84
CA LEU A 98 4.49 -5.94 -4.90
C LEU A 98 4.25 -7.08 -3.92
N TRP A 99 3.00 -7.49 -3.71
CA TRP A 99 2.62 -8.60 -2.83
C TRP A 99 2.74 -9.98 -3.49
N VAL A 100 3.26 -10.09 -4.71
CA VAL A 100 3.30 -11.33 -5.51
C VAL A 100 3.91 -12.52 -4.76
N LYS A 101 4.87 -12.30 -3.86
CA LYS A 101 5.50 -13.35 -3.04
C LYS A 101 4.64 -13.81 -1.84
N ASN A 102 3.54 -13.12 -1.56
CA ASN A 102 2.75 -13.27 -0.33
C ASN A 102 1.32 -13.74 -0.63
N LEU A 103 0.71 -13.22 -1.70
CA LEU A 103 -0.72 -13.43 -1.99
C LEU A 103 -1.13 -14.91 -2.04
N SER A 104 -0.33 -15.77 -2.69
CA SER A 104 -0.64 -17.20 -2.77
C SER A 104 -0.60 -17.89 -1.40
N ALA A 105 0.32 -17.49 -0.51
CA ALA A 105 0.40 -18.05 0.83
C ALA A 105 -0.81 -17.63 1.69
N PHE A 106 -1.20 -16.36 1.61
CA PHE A 106 -2.32 -15.85 2.38
C PHE A 106 -3.67 -16.43 1.91
N ALA A 107 -3.84 -16.58 0.60
CA ALA A 107 -5.06 -17.16 0.01
C ALA A 107 -5.22 -18.66 0.28
N GLY A 108 -4.11 -19.40 0.43
CA GLY A 108 -4.12 -20.85 0.64
C GLY A 108 -4.76 -21.33 1.95
N GLU A 109 -5.03 -20.42 2.88
CA GLU A 109 -5.62 -20.71 4.20
C GLU A 109 -7.17 -20.65 4.22
N GLY A 110 -7.82 -20.49 3.06
CA GLY A 110 -9.28 -20.41 2.98
C GLY A 110 -9.87 -19.17 3.64
N ARG A 111 -9.10 -18.09 3.72
CA ARG A 111 -9.47 -16.75 4.18
C ARG A 111 -9.65 -15.85 2.98
N PRO A 112 -10.68 -14.99 2.93
CA PRO A 112 -10.74 -13.94 1.93
C PRO A 112 -9.54 -13.00 2.08
N VAL A 113 -8.83 -12.72 0.97
CA VAL A 113 -7.68 -11.81 0.94
C VAL A 113 -7.91 -10.76 -0.12
N TYR A 114 -7.67 -9.51 0.22
CA TYR A 114 -7.78 -8.38 -0.69
C TYR A 114 -6.49 -7.59 -0.72
N ALA A 115 -5.98 -7.29 -1.90
CA ALA A 115 -4.89 -6.34 -2.07
C ALA A 115 -5.39 -5.14 -2.89
N LEU A 116 -5.15 -3.93 -2.38
CA LEU A 116 -5.68 -2.70 -2.95
C LEU A 116 -4.57 -1.80 -3.47
N ASP A 117 -4.80 -1.20 -4.63
CA ASP A 117 -4.10 0.04 -4.96
C ASP A 117 -4.78 1.18 -4.22
N MET A 118 -4.06 1.87 -3.35
CA MET A 118 -4.62 3.00 -2.61
C MET A 118 -5.06 4.12 -3.57
N LEU A 119 -6.07 4.90 -3.17
CA LEU A 119 -6.55 6.05 -3.95
C LEU A 119 -5.36 6.94 -4.36
N GLY A 120 -5.29 7.32 -5.63
CA GLY A 120 -4.19 8.12 -6.16
C GLY A 120 -2.94 7.34 -6.59
N PHE A 121 -2.93 6.00 -6.41
CA PHE A 121 -1.81 5.11 -6.77
C PHE A 121 -2.28 3.99 -7.71
N GLY A 122 -1.32 3.32 -8.32
CA GLY A 122 -1.55 2.17 -9.18
C GLY A 122 -2.64 2.41 -10.21
N ARG A 123 -3.58 1.49 -10.30
CA ARG A 123 -4.75 1.55 -11.19
C ARG A 123 -5.97 2.20 -10.57
N SER A 124 -5.95 2.57 -9.29
CA SER A 124 -7.03 3.30 -8.63
C SER A 124 -7.20 4.71 -9.20
N SER A 125 -8.38 5.31 -8.98
CA SER A 125 -8.67 6.69 -9.36
C SER A 125 -7.62 7.66 -8.83
N ARG A 126 -7.35 8.70 -9.62
CA ARG A 126 -6.34 9.73 -9.31
C ARG A 126 -7.00 11.09 -9.13
N PRO A 127 -7.79 11.29 -8.06
CA PRO A 127 -8.43 12.56 -7.79
C PRO A 127 -7.41 13.62 -7.37
N THR A 128 -7.86 14.86 -7.34
CA THR A 128 -7.14 15.93 -6.65
C THR A 128 -7.35 15.79 -5.15
N PHE A 129 -6.27 15.68 -4.40
CA PHE A 129 -6.31 15.66 -2.94
C PHE A 129 -6.34 17.07 -2.36
N GLY A 130 -6.92 17.21 -1.17
CA GLY A 130 -6.87 18.42 -0.38
C GLY A 130 -5.43 18.88 -0.13
N ARG A 131 -5.25 20.19 0.00
CA ARG A 131 -3.91 20.77 0.25
C ARG A 131 -3.48 20.66 1.71
N ASP A 132 -4.45 20.58 2.60
CA ASP A 132 -4.22 20.36 4.03
C ASP A 132 -3.88 18.88 4.28
N ALA A 133 -2.99 18.63 5.24
CA ALA A 133 -2.55 17.29 5.56
C ALA A 133 -3.68 16.41 6.10
N LYS A 134 -4.58 16.98 6.89
CA LYS A 134 -5.74 16.25 7.44
C LYS A 134 -6.77 15.94 6.37
N ASP A 135 -6.99 16.85 5.43
CA ASP A 135 -7.91 16.61 4.32
C ASP A 135 -7.38 15.46 3.44
N ALA A 136 -6.06 15.43 3.18
CA ALA A 136 -5.45 14.35 2.42
C ALA A 136 -5.53 13.00 3.16
N GLU A 137 -5.24 13.00 4.46
CA GLU A 137 -5.39 11.82 5.33
C GLU A 137 -6.84 11.31 5.33
N GLU A 138 -7.80 12.21 5.53
CA GLU A 138 -9.22 11.88 5.56
C GLU A 138 -9.70 11.29 4.23
N GLN A 139 -9.23 11.79 3.09
CA GLN A 139 -9.57 11.23 1.79
C GLN A 139 -9.08 9.79 1.61
N PHE A 140 -7.88 9.46 2.11
CA PHE A 140 -7.41 8.07 2.13
C PHE A 140 -8.28 7.20 3.03
N VAL A 141 -8.54 7.65 4.26
CA VAL A 141 -9.34 6.90 5.24
C VAL A 141 -10.76 6.67 4.73
N GLN A 142 -11.39 7.72 4.16
CA GLN A 142 -12.74 7.61 3.63
C GLN A 142 -12.82 6.69 2.41
N SER A 143 -11.82 6.73 1.52
CA SER A 143 -11.76 5.83 0.37
C SER A 143 -11.70 4.36 0.77
N LEU A 144 -10.97 4.04 1.85
CA LEU A 144 -10.90 2.69 2.40
C LEU A 144 -12.24 2.27 3.03
N GLU A 145 -12.91 3.16 3.77
CA GLU A 145 -14.22 2.85 4.36
C GLU A 145 -15.30 2.65 3.29
N ASP A 146 -15.29 3.47 2.23
CA ASP A 146 -16.23 3.32 1.12
C ASP A 146 -15.98 2.01 0.37
N TRP A 147 -14.72 1.65 0.14
CA TRP A 147 -14.33 0.37 -0.44
C TRP A 147 -14.81 -0.81 0.43
N ARG A 148 -14.54 -0.77 1.74
CA ARG A 148 -14.99 -1.80 2.68
C ARG A 148 -16.50 -2.02 2.61
N LYS A 149 -17.27 -0.92 2.58
CA LYS A 149 -18.74 -0.97 2.45
C LYS A 149 -19.18 -1.56 1.12
N ALA A 150 -18.52 -1.17 0.02
CA ALA A 150 -18.84 -1.69 -1.31
C ALA A 150 -18.58 -3.19 -1.43
N GLU A 151 -17.51 -3.70 -0.78
CA GLU A 151 -17.22 -5.15 -0.67
C GLU A 151 -18.10 -5.87 0.37
N GLY A 152 -18.91 -5.16 1.14
CA GLY A 152 -19.79 -5.76 2.16
C GLY A 152 -19.07 -6.34 3.36
N LEU A 153 -17.84 -5.91 3.64
CA LEU A 153 -17.05 -6.41 4.76
C LEU A 153 -17.50 -5.74 6.06
N GLU A 154 -17.95 -6.52 7.04
CA GLU A 154 -18.29 -5.98 8.36
C GLU A 154 -17.03 -5.69 9.18
N HIS A 155 -16.13 -6.65 9.21
CA HIS A 155 -14.85 -6.56 9.91
C HIS A 155 -13.72 -7.03 9.00
N MET A 156 -12.48 -6.59 9.29
CA MET A 156 -11.29 -7.03 8.57
C MET A 156 -10.05 -7.03 9.47
N ILE A 157 -9.04 -7.82 9.08
CA ILE A 157 -7.66 -7.65 9.52
C ILE A 157 -7.03 -6.71 8.51
N LEU A 158 -6.51 -5.56 8.96
CA LEU A 158 -5.93 -4.55 8.08
C LEU A 158 -4.42 -4.56 8.21
N LEU A 159 -3.73 -4.86 7.13
CA LEU A 159 -2.28 -4.85 7.03
C LEU A 159 -1.82 -3.70 6.14
N GLY A 160 -1.03 -2.79 6.70
CA GLY A 160 -0.47 -1.66 5.96
C GLY A 160 1.05 -1.62 6.02
N HIS A 161 1.68 -1.45 4.85
CA HIS A 161 3.11 -1.22 4.72
C HIS A 161 3.40 0.25 4.49
N ASP A 162 4.42 0.81 5.16
CA ASP A 162 4.92 2.18 4.97
C ASP A 162 3.79 3.24 5.04
N LEU A 163 3.48 3.97 3.97
CA LEU A 163 2.34 4.89 3.88
C LEU A 163 1.01 4.15 4.13
N GLY A 164 0.86 2.92 3.63
CA GLY A 164 -0.31 2.09 3.93
C GLY A 164 -0.46 1.81 5.42
N GLY A 165 0.65 1.72 6.17
CA GLY A 165 0.66 1.61 7.62
C GLY A 165 0.14 2.86 8.31
N TYR A 166 0.53 4.04 7.83
CA TYR A 166 0.00 5.32 8.29
C TYR A 166 -1.51 5.42 8.07
N VAL A 167 -1.96 5.17 6.83
CA VAL A 167 -3.39 5.20 6.47
C VAL A 167 -4.19 4.18 7.28
N SER A 168 -3.66 2.98 7.50
CA SER A 168 -4.29 1.94 8.32
C SER A 168 -4.44 2.39 9.78
N THR A 169 -3.47 3.12 10.31
CA THR A 169 -3.52 3.67 11.68
C THR A 169 -4.53 4.80 11.80
N ALA A 170 -4.56 5.71 10.82
CA ALA A 170 -5.58 6.76 10.74
C ALA A 170 -7.00 6.16 10.61
N TYR A 171 -7.15 5.09 9.85
CA TYR A 171 -8.40 4.33 9.76
C TYR A 171 -8.80 3.72 11.11
N ALA A 172 -7.85 3.12 11.84
CA ALA A 172 -8.09 2.53 13.16
C ALA A 172 -8.50 3.56 14.21
N LEU A 173 -8.02 4.79 14.11
CA LEU A 173 -8.45 5.92 14.96
C LEU A 173 -9.92 6.26 14.74
N LYS A 174 -10.38 6.24 13.49
CA LYS A 174 -11.74 6.64 13.11
C LYS A 174 -12.76 5.50 13.17
N TYR A 175 -12.36 4.30 12.76
CA TYR A 175 -13.23 3.12 12.63
C TYR A 175 -12.70 1.88 13.37
N PRO A 176 -12.34 1.98 14.69
CA PRO A 176 -11.72 0.86 15.41
C PRO A 176 -12.61 -0.39 15.44
N HIS A 177 -13.91 -0.22 15.47
CA HIS A 177 -14.89 -1.31 15.49
C HIS A 177 -14.95 -2.13 14.19
N ARG A 178 -14.34 -1.64 13.09
CA ARG A 178 -14.25 -2.36 11.82
C ARG A 178 -13.03 -3.27 11.73
N LEU A 179 -12.12 -3.17 12.69
CA LEU A 179 -10.89 -3.94 12.70
C LEU A 179 -10.93 -5.04 13.77
N LYS A 180 -10.51 -6.24 13.39
CA LYS A 180 -10.20 -7.32 14.33
C LYS A 180 -8.74 -7.31 14.73
N HIS A 181 -7.86 -6.89 13.83
CA HIS A 181 -6.43 -6.72 14.09
C HIS A 181 -5.84 -5.66 13.16
N LEU A 182 -4.89 -4.88 13.66
CA LEU A 182 -4.11 -3.93 12.88
C LEU A 182 -2.66 -4.42 12.77
N VAL A 183 -2.20 -4.70 11.55
CA VAL A 183 -0.82 -5.15 11.26
C VAL A 183 -0.08 -4.05 10.53
N LEU A 184 1.02 -3.58 11.13
CA LEU A 184 1.80 -2.45 10.66
C LEU A 184 3.20 -2.92 10.28
N VAL A 185 3.50 -2.87 8.99
CA VAL A 185 4.77 -3.36 8.42
C VAL A 185 5.62 -2.16 8.06
N GLU A 186 6.74 -1.95 8.77
CA GLU A 186 7.63 -0.80 8.53
C GLU A 186 6.86 0.53 8.36
N PRO A 187 5.93 0.86 9.26
CA PRO A 187 5.00 1.96 9.03
C PRO A 187 5.72 3.31 9.02
N TRP A 188 5.46 4.11 8.00
CA TRP A 188 5.88 5.51 7.92
C TRP A 188 5.01 6.38 8.84
N GLY A 189 5.54 7.52 9.26
CA GLY A 189 4.75 8.60 9.84
C GLY A 189 4.47 8.47 11.34
N PHE A 190 5.14 7.55 12.04
CA PHE A 190 4.97 7.39 13.49
C PHE A 190 5.80 8.40 14.29
N ALA A 191 7.10 8.47 14.03
CA ALA A 191 7.98 9.35 14.78
C ALA A 191 7.83 10.82 14.36
N ALA A 192 7.82 11.73 15.31
CA ALA A 192 7.97 13.15 15.07
C ALA A 192 9.39 13.46 14.57
N ARG A 193 9.53 14.56 13.83
CA ARG A 193 10.85 15.06 13.46
C ARG A 193 11.68 15.29 14.71
N PRO A 194 12.87 14.68 14.85
CA PRO A 194 13.73 14.90 16.00
C PRO A 194 14.11 16.40 16.10
N ASN A 195 14.10 16.95 17.31
CA ASN A 195 14.64 18.29 17.60
C ASN A 195 16.18 18.28 17.54
N VAL A 196 16.75 17.68 16.49
CA VAL A 196 18.18 17.76 16.25
C VAL A 196 18.46 19.19 15.85
N GLN A 197 19.28 19.87 16.65
CA GLN A 197 19.75 21.21 16.26
C GLN A 197 20.24 21.12 14.83
N GLU A 198 19.66 21.91 13.93
CA GLU A 198 19.90 21.88 12.47
C GLU A 198 21.37 22.16 12.07
N ARG A 199 22.26 22.28 13.05
CA ARG A 199 23.69 22.58 12.88
C ARG A 199 24.47 21.51 12.10
N TRP A 200 24.01 20.24 12.12
CA TRP A 200 24.75 19.13 11.51
C TRP A 200 24.38 18.81 10.06
N ILE A 201 23.30 19.40 9.55
CA ILE A 201 22.93 19.18 8.16
C ILE A 201 23.74 20.15 7.27
N PRO A 202 24.60 19.64 6.37
CA PRO A 202 25.35 20.49 5.46
C PRO A 202 24.43 21.45 4.70
N ILE A 203 24.89 22.69 4.51
CA ILE A 203 24.09 23.76 3.88
C ILE A 203 23.60 23.38 2.47
N TRP A 204 24.39 22.61 1.74
CA TRP A 204 24.01 22.14 0.40
C TRP A 204 22.85 21.12 0.44
N ILE A 205 22.77 20.27 1.49
CA ILE A 205 21.63 19.35 1.68
C ILE A 205 20.37 20.16 2.02
N LYS A 206 20.49 21.19 2.86
CA LYS A 206 19.36 22.09 3.16
C LYS A 206 18.91 22.84 1.90
N ALA A 207 19.84 23.37 1.12
CA ALA A 207 19.55 24.08 -0.12
C ALA A 207 18.90 23.13 -1.16
N PHE A 208 19.42 21.90 -1.31
CA PHE A 208 18.85 20.90 -2.19
C PHE A 208 17.44 20.48 -1.73
N GLY A 209 17.26 20.21 -0.44
CA GLY A 209 15.94 19.88 0.13
C GLY A 209 14.93 21.01 -0.04
N ALA A 210 15.36 22.28 0.13
CA ALA A 210 14.53 23.45 -0.12
C ALA A 210 14.17 23.61 -1.61
N ALA A 211 15.14 23.40 -2.50
CA ALA A 211 14.92 23.46 -3.95
C ALA A 211 13.98 22.34 -4.44
N MET A 212 14.04 21.15 -3.83
CA MET A 212 13.19 20.02 -4.18
C MET A 212 11.81 20.06 -3.51
N ASN A 213 11.64 20.87 -2.46
CA ASN A 213 10.39 20.94 -1.71
C ASN A 213 9.14 21.33 -2.55
N PRO A 214 9.21 22.23 -3.56
CA PRO A 214 8.05 22.50 -4.41
C PRO A 214 7.69 21.35 -5.35
N PHE A 215 8.58 20.39 -5.57
CA PHE A 215 8.35 19.29 -6.50
C PHE A 215 7.71 18.07 -5.82
N ASN A 216 6.91 17.34 -6.57
CA ASN A 216 6.41 16.04 -6.12
C ASN A 216 7.57 15.03 -6.05
N PRO A 217 7.57 14.10 -5.07
CA PRO A 217 8.66 13.14 -4.87
C PRO A 217 9.01 12.31 -6.12
N LEU A 218 8.02 12.01 -6.96
CA LEU A 218 8.18 11.25 -8.21
C LEU A 218 8.32 12.15 -9.45
N GLY A 219 8.34 13.47 -9.27
CA GLY A 219 8.52 14.44 -10.35
C GLY A 219 9.78 14.19 -11.20
N PRO A 220 10.96 13.97 -10.59
CA PRO A 220 12.18 13.65 -11.33
C PRO A 220 12.07 12.46 -12.26
N LEU A 221 11.32 11.41 -11.86
CA LEU A 221 11.09 10.23 -12.70
C LEU A 221 10.32 10.58 -13.99
N ARG A 222 9.33 11.46 -13.89
CA ARG A 222 8.55 11.94 -15.04
C ARG A 222 9.36 12.93 -15.89
N LEU A 223 10.13 13.81 -15.27
CA LEU A 223 11.00 14.73 -15.97
C LEU A 223 12.09 14.04 -16.79
N ALA A 224 12.55 12.87 -16.34
CA ALA A 224 13.50 12.03 -17.08
C ALA A 224 12.93 11.51 -18.41
N GLY A 225 11.60 11.54 -18.60
CA GLY A 225 10.94 11.16 -19.83
C GLY A 225 11.33 9.77 -20.30
N PRO A 226 11.85 9.60 -21.55
CA PRO A 226 12.27 8.31 -22.09
C PRO A 226 13.36 7.61 -21.28
N LEU A 227 14.14 8.32 -20.49
CA LEU A 227 15.19 7.77 -19.62
C LEU A 227 14.63 7.33 -18.25
N GLY A 228 13.36 7.58 -17.96
CA GLY A 228 12.71 7.24 -16.68
C GLY A 228 12.85 5.78 -16.27
N PRO A 229 12.59 4.79 -17.16
CA PRO A 229 12.77 3.38 -16.84
C PRO A 229 14.22 3.04 -16.44
N LEU A 230 15.20 3.54 -17.17
CA LEU A 230 16.63 3.35 -16.87
C LEU A 230 17.00 4.00 -15.53
N LEU A 231 16.52 5.21 -15.29
CA LEU A 231 16.75 5.92 -14.03
C LEU A 231 16.21 5.11 -12.84
N LEU A 232 15.02 4.54 -12.96
CA LEU A 232 14.44 3.71 -11.91
C LEU A 232 15.26 2.44 -11.67
N GLN A 233 15.69 1.74 -12.72
CA GLN A 233 16.54 0.55 -12.61
C GLN A 233 17.87 0.86 -11.89
N LEU A 234 18.46 2.02 -12.15
CA LEU A 234 19.69 2.46 -11.48
C LEU A 234 19.46 2.82 -10.01
N LEU A 235 18.42 3.59 -9.72
CA LEU A 235 18.11 4.05 -8.36
C LEU A 235 17.51 2.96 -7.47
N ARG A 236 16.82 1.99 -8.06
CA ARG A 236 16.11 0.92 -7.36
C ARG A 236 16.53 -0.47 -7.84
N SER A 237 17.82 -0.64 -8.06
CA SER A 237 18.43 -1.94 -8.39
C SER A 237 18.19 -3.02 -7.31
N ASP A 238 17.89 -2.60 -6.09
CA ASP A 238 17.52 -3.47 -4.97
C ASP A 238 16.31 -4.36 -5.26
N PHE A 239 15.33 -3.87 -6.04
CA PHE A 239 14.14 -4.67 -6.38
C PHE A 239 14.44 -5.91 -7.20
N LYS A 240 15.42 -5.86 -8.11
CA LYS A 240 15.85 -7.02 -8.88
C LYS A 240 16.32 -8.14 -7.96
N GLN A 241 17.10 -7.80 -6.93
CA GLN A 241 17.59 -8.77 -5.94
C GLN A 241 16.46 -9.30 -5.04
N LYS A 242 15.57 -8.42 -4.56
CA LYS A 242 14.45 -8.79 -3.67
C LYS A 242 13.48 -9.78 -4.30
N TYR A 243 13.29 -9.70 -5.60
CA TYR A 243 12.37 -10.55 -6.35
C TYR A 243 13.06 -11.58 -7.26
N ALA A 244 14.39 -11.77 -7.12
CA ALA A 244 15.17 -12.70 -7.95
C ALA A 244 14.69 -14.16 -7.86
N SER A 245 14.03 -14.55 -6.77
CA SER A 245 13.41 -15.88 -6.63
C SER A 245 12.18 -16.10 -7.53
N VAL A 246 11.60 -15.02 -8.07
CA VAL A 246 10.38 -15.07 -8.90
C VAL A 246 10.64 -14.57 -10.31
N PHE A 247 11.49 -13.55 -10.48
CA PHE A 247 11.77 -12.91 -11.76
C PHE A 247 13.27 -12.81 -12.01
N ALA A 248 13.69 -13.31 -13.18
CA ALA A 248 15.07 -13.19 -13.63
C ALA A 248 15.36 -11.87 -14.37
N ASP A 249 14.32 -11.13 -14.72
CA ASP A 249 14.35 -9.93 -15.55
C ASP A 249 13.92 -8.66 -14.78
N ASP A 250 13.70 -7.58 -15.49
CA ASP A 250 13.33 -6.26 -14.92
C ASP A 250 11.81 -6.08 -14.71
N THR A 251 11.02 -7.18 -14.65
CA THR A 251 9.56 -7.16 -14.49
C THR A 251 9.10 -6.25 -13.34
N VAL A 252 9.77 -6.32 -12.19
CA VAL A 252 9.38 -5.52 -11.02
C VAL A 252 9.71 -4.05 -11.20
N ALA A 253 10.89 -3.74 -11.76
CA ALA A 253 11.28 -2.35 -12.04
C ALA A 253 10.36 -1.71 -13.07
N ASP A 254 9.98 -2.46 -14.11
CA ASP A 254 9.03 -2.05 -15.14
C ASP A 254 7.65 -1.74 -14.53
N TYR A 255 7.13 -2.64 -13.69
CA TYR A 255 5.88 -2.41 -12.98
C TYR A 255 5.93 -1.15 -12.09
N ILE A 256 6.97 -1.00 -11.26
CA ILE A 256 7.13 0.18 -10.40
C ILE A 256 7.23 1.46 -11.22
N TYR A 257 7.92 1.41 -12.38
CA TYR A 257 7.98 2.56 -13.27
C TYR A 257 6.58 2.97 -13.73
N HIS A 258 5.79 2.04 -14.25
CA HIS A 258 4.45 2.34 -14.76
C HIS A 258 3.46 2.75 -13.67
N VAL A 259 3.58 2.22 -12.45
CA VAL A 259 2.80 2.69 -11.28
C VAL A 259 3.09 4.16 -10.98
N ASN A 260 4.37 4.58 -11.03
CA ASN A 260 4.83 5.88 -10.54
C ASN A 260 4.92 6.96 -11.62
N ALA A 261 4.99 6.58 -12.88
CA ALA A 261 5.07 7.50 -14.00
C ALA A 261 3.69 8.04 -14.45
N GLN A 262 2.59 7.53 -13.89
CA GLN A 262 1.23 8.03 -14.12
C GLN A 262 1.04 9.46 -13.61
N THR A 263 -0.13 10.06 -13.90
CA THR A 263 -0.49 11.40 -13.38
C THR A 263 -0.35 11.47 -11.86
N ALA A 264 0.27 12.53 -11.38
CA ALA A 264 0.46 12.78 -9.96
C ALA A 264 -0.88 12.92 -9.23
N SER A 265 -1.08 12.17 -8.16
CA SER A 265 -2.27 12.25 -7.31
C SER A 265 -1.91 11.84 -5.87
N GLY A 266 -1.83 10.56 -5.55
CA GLY A 266 -1.49 10.07 -4.21
C GLY A 266 -0.12 10.56 -3.70
N GLU A 267 0.86 10.76 -4.58
CA GLU A 267 2.14 11.36 -4.20
C GLU A 267 2.01 12.85 -3.80
N THR A 268 1.04 13.55 -4.40
CA THR A 268 0.73 14.94 -4.00
C THR A 268 0.10 14.95 -2.61
N ALA A 269 -0.81 14.01 -2.34
CA ALA A 269 -1.36 13.80 -1.01
C ALA A 269 -0.24 13.52 0.01
N PHE A 270 0.66 12.58 -0.29
CA PHE A 270 1.80 12.26 0.56
C PHE A 270 2.67 13.50 0.84
N LYS A 271 2.98 14.28 -0.21
CA LYS A 271 3.72 15.54 -0.06
C LYS A 271 2.99 16.52 0.87
N ASN A 272 1.66 16.66 0.74
CA ASN A 272 0.86 17.54 1.59
C ASN A 272 0.84 17.06 3.06
N MET A 273 1.03 15.77 3.31
CA MET A 273 1.10 15.16 4.64
C MET A 273 2.51 15.22 5.25
N THR A 274 3.52 15.67 4.49
CA THR A 274 4.91 15.71 4.93
C THR A 274 5.43 17.12 5.17
N ILE A 275 6.36 17.24 6.10
CA ILE A 275 7.26 18.39 6.27
C ILE A 275 8.63 18.05 5.65
N PRO A 276 9.54 19.01 5.46
CA PRO A 276 10.85 18.76 4.84
C PRO A 276 11.56 17.54 5.39
N TYR A 277 12.19 16.78 4.48
CA TYR A 277 12.88 15.50 4.70
C TYR A 277 11.95 14.28 4.94
N GLY A 278 10.68 14.38 4.57
CA GLY A 278 9.76 13.25 4.59
C GLY A 278 9.18 12.90 5.97
N TRP A 279 9.32 13.78 6.96
CA TRP A 279 8.68 13.60 8.27
C TRP A 279 7.18 13.89 8.17
N PRO A 280 6.34 13.20 8.96
CA PRO A 280 4.91 13.44 8.96
C PRO A 280 4.59 14.82 9.56
N GLN A 281 3.60 15.49 9.00
CA GLN A 281 3.06 16.72 9.59
C GLN A 281 2.26 16.41 10.87
N HIS A 282 1.61 15.25 10.90
CA HIS A 282 0.86 14.75 12.05
C HIS A 282 1.39 13.37 12.45
N PRO A 283 2.40 13.29 13.35
CA PRO A 283 2.96 12.02 13.78
C PRO A 283 1.93 11.13 14.46
N MET A 284 1.91 9.84 14.13
CA MET A 284 0.99 8.89 14.73
C MET A 284 1.28 8.65 16.23
N MET A 285 2.51 8.86 16.69
CA MET A 285 2.86 8.80 18.10
C MET A 285 2.02 9.74 18.98
N ASP A 286 1.61 10.89 18.43
CA ASP A 286 0.80 11.89 19.15
C ASP A 286 -0.69 11.48 19.26
N GLN A 287 -1.10 10.42 18.58
CA GLN A 287 -2.49 10.02 18.44
C GLN A 287 -2.77 8.56 18.80
N VAL A 288 -1.75 7.72 18.83
CA VAL A 288 -1.89 6.26 18.97
C VAL A 288 -2.58 5.84 20.27
N GLU A 289 -2.47 6.62 21.35
CA GLU A 289 -3.18 6.38 22.62
C GLU A 289 -4.71 6.44 22.47
N LYS A 290 -5.20 7.16 21.45
CA LYS A 290 -6.64 7.29 21.18
C LYS A 290 -7.23 6.05 20.49
N ILE A 291 -6.39 5.15 19.95
CA ILE A 291 -6.85 3.90 19.36
C ILE A 291 -7.44 3.02 20.47
N SER A 292 -8.61 2.41 20.20
CA SER A 292 -9.28 1.54 21.17
C SER A 292 -8.31 0.53 21.81
N PRO A 293 -8.26 0.43 23.14
CA PRO A 293 -7.41 -0.55 23.83
C PRO A 293 -7.75 -2.00 23.46
N SER A 294 -9.00 -2.26 23.07
CA SER A 294 -9.47 -3.59 22.66
C SER A 294 -8.99 -4.01 21.28
N LEU A 295 -8.45 -3.08 20.45
CA LEU A 295 -7.91 -3.40 19.14
C LEU A 295 -6.49 -3.94 19.27
N PRO A 296 -6.25 -5.24 18.93
CA PRO A 296 -4.90 -5.77 18.90
C PRO A 296 -4.09 -5.16 17.75
N MET A 297 -2.82 -4.87 18.03
CA MET A 297 -1.88 -4.30 17.06
C MET A 297 -0.61 -5.14 16.99
N THR A 298 -0.09 -5.35 15.80
CA THR A 298 1.22 -5.98 15.60
C THR A 298 2.08 -5.14 14.67
N PHE A 299 3.27 -4.77 15.15
CA PHE A 299 4.31 -4.13 14.34
C PHE A 299 5.26 -5.20 13.81
N ILE A 300 5.56 -5.16 12.52
CA ILE A 300 6.54 -6.05 11.88
C ILE A 300 7.65 -5.19 11.30
N TYR A 301 8.88 -5.40 11.78
CA TYR A 301 10.06 -4.69 11.34
C TYR A 301 11.10 -5.65 10.76
N GLY A 302 11.91 -5.15 9.83
CA GLY A 302 13.11 -5.84 9.37
C GLY A 302 14.31 -5.51 10.24
N SER A 303 15.14 -6.49 10.56
CA SER A 303 16.33 -6.27 11.42
C SER A 303 17.40 -5.38 10.79
N ARG A 304 17.32 -5.12 9.48
CA ARG A 304 18.22 -4.24 8.73
C ARG A 304 17.54 -2.95 8.28
N SER A 305 16.31 -2.69 8.74
CA SER A 305 15.62 -1.46 8.42
C SER A 305 16.23 -0.28 9.15
N SER A 306 16.20 0.88 8.50
CA SER A 306 16.54 2.17 9.14
C SER A 306 15.42 2.71 10.02
N ILE A 307 14.19 2.18 9.88
CA ILE A 307 13.09 2.45 10.78
C ILE A 307 13.29 1.54 11.98
N GLU A 308 14.05 2.01 12.96
CA GLU A 308 14.25 1.27 14.19
C GLU A 308 12.90 1.03 14.88
N GLY A 309 12.67 -0.19 15.36
CA GLY A 309 11.44 -0.58 16.07
C GLY A 309 11.16 0.19 17.38
N GLN A 310 11.79 1.34 17.56
CA GLN A 310 11.62 2.23 18.71
C GLN A 310 10.18 2.74 18.81
N SER A 311 9.54 3.10 17.70
CA SER A 311 8.15 3.55 17.69
C SER A 311 7.21 2.46 18.20
N GLY A 312 7.39 1.21 17.75
CA GLY A 312 6.59 0.07 18.22
C GLY A 312 6.75 -0.19 19.72
N LYS A 313 7.99 -0.12 20.24
CA LYS A 313 8.26 -0.27 21.68
C LYS A 313 7.63 0.84 22.49
N ALA A 314 7.81 2.09 22.08
CA ALA A 314 7.18 3.23 22.73
C ALA A 314 5.66 3.10 22.77
N ILE A 315 5.04 2.66 21.66
CA ILE A 315 3.59 2.43 21.60
C ILE A 315 3.17 1.28 22.54
N GLN A 316 3.95 0.23 22.63
CA GLN A 316 3.68 -0.87 23.58
C GLN A 316 3.70 -0.37 25.02
N GLU A 317 4.62 0.53 25.37
CA GLU A 317 4.70 1.17 26.68
C GLU A 317 3.53 2.15 26.92
N MET A 318 3.14 2.94 25.92
CA MET A 318 2.02 3.88 25.98
C MET A 318 0.66 3.19 26.08
N ARG A 319 0.55 1.92 25.63
CA ARG A 319 -0.70 1.15 25.60
C ARG A 319 -0.60 -0.14 26.44
N PRO A 320 -0.33 -0.06 27.74
CA PRO A 320 -0.05 -1.25 28.57
C PRO A 320 -1.26 -2.19 28.72
N ASN A 321 -2.48 -1.67 28.53
CA ASN A 321 -3.73 -2.42 28.63
C ASN A 321 -4.21 -2.96 27.26
N SER A 322 -3.39 -2.89 26.20
CA SER A 322 -3.72 -3.36 24.86
C SER A 322 -2.79 -4.48 24.41
N GLN A 323 -3.27 -5.34 23.52
CA GLN A 323 -2.43 -6.36 22.89
C GLN A 323 -1.58 -5.72 21.78
N THR A 324 -0.46 -5.12 22.15
CA THR A 324 0.53 -4.60 21.19
C THR A 324 1.72 -5.53 21.11
N LYS A 325 1.99 -6.11 19.93
CA LYS A 325 3.09 -7.04 19.68
C LYS A 325 4.11 -6.44 18.71
N ILE A 326 5.37 -6.83 18.85
CA ILE A 326 6.44 -6.46 17.92
C ILE A 326 7.09 -7.74 17.43
N ILE A 327 7.22 -7.85 16.12
CA ILE A 327 7.90 -8.94 15.42
C ILE A 327 9.05 -8.34 14.61
N VAL A 328 10.26 -8.86 14.79
CA VAL A 328 11.43 -8.47 14.00
C VAL A 328 11.83 -9.64 13.12
N ILE A 329 11.77 -9.43 11.80
CA ILE A 329 12.16 -10.43 10.80
C ILE A 329 13.65 -10.27 10.50
N GLN A 330 14.42 -11.30 10.81
CA GLN A 330 15.88 -11.29 10.64
C GLN A 330 16.27 -11.24 9.16
N GLY A 331 17.29 -10.45 8.85
CA GLY A 331 17.79 -10.32 7.47
C GLY A 331 16.91 -9.49 6.51
N ALA A 332 15.76 -9.00 6.96
CA ALA A 332 14.90 -8.14 6.17
C ALA A 332 15.26 -6.65 6.36
N GLY A 333 15.06 -5.86 5.32
CA GLY A 333 15.05 -4.40 5.36
C GLY A 333 13.62 -3.86 5.31
N HIS A 334 13.45 -2.65 4.75
CA HIS A 334 12.14 -1.96 4.66
C HIS A 334 11.05 -2.77 3.91
N TYR A 335 11.41 -3.52 2.88
CA TYR A 335 10.47 -4.39 2.14
C TYR A 335 10.48 -5.81 2.73
N VAL A 336 10.09 -5.94 4.01
CA VAL A 336 10.12 -7.19 4.79
C VAL A 336 9.44 -8.34 4.05
N PHE A 337 8.28 -8.08 3.46
CA PHE A 337 7.46 -9.03 2.71
C PHE A 337 8.11 -9.55 1.41
N ALA A 338 9.11 -8.83 0.89
CA ALA A 338 9.86 -9.22 -0.29
C ALA A 338 11.24 -9.80 0.07
N ASP A 339 11.91 -9.23 1.08
CA ASP A 339 13.24 -9.64 1.52
C ASP A 339 13.22 -11.04 2.16
N GLN A 340 12.30 -11.29 3.08
CA GLN A 340 12.12 -12.53 3.84
C GLN A 340 10.65 -12.95 3.78
N SER A 341 10.19 -13.24 2.56
CA SER A 341 8.77 -13.47 2.29
C SER A 341 8.19 -14.66 3.05
N GLU A 342 8.96 -15.70 3.28
CA GLU A 342 8.51 -16.92 3.95
C GLU A 342 8.25 -16.67 5.44
N ASP A 343 9.22 -16.09 6.15
CA ASP A 343 9.09 -15.73 7.56
C ASP A 343 7.99 -14.69 7.77
N PHE A 344 7.89 -13.73 6.86
CA PHE A 344 6.83 -12.73 6.87
C PHE A 344 5.45 -13.36 6.70
N ASN A 345 5.29 -14.27 5.73
CA ASN A 345 4.03 -14.96 5.48
C ASN A 345 3.60 -15.77 6.71
N GLN A 346 4.52 -16.52 7.31
CA GLN A 346 4.25 -17.29 8.53
C GLN A 346 3.83 -16.40 9.70
N ALA A 347 4.50 -15.25 9.88
CA ALA A 347 4.15 -14.29 10.93
C ALA A 347 2.73 -13.73 10.75
N VAL A 348 2.37 -13.33 9.52
CA VAL A 348 1.04 -12.79 9.21
C VAL A 348 -0.04 -13.87 9.35
N LEU A 349 0.19 -15.08 8.84
CA LEU A 349 -0.75 -16.20 8.96
C LEU A 349 -1.01 -16.57 10.43
N LYS A 350 0.02 -16.55 11.26
CA LYS A 350 -0.11 -16.78 12.70
C LYS A 350 -0.99 -15.72 13.37
N ILE A 351 -0.85 -14.45 12.98
CA ILE A 351 -1.72 -13.37 13.46
C ILE A 351 -3.16 -13.65 13.01
N CYS A 352 -3.34 -13.90 11.72
CA CYS A 352 -4.67 -14.16 11.15
C CYS A 352 -5.40 -15.34 11.81
N ASN A 353 -4.69 -16.41 12.13
CA ASN A 353 -5.28 -17.62 12.72
C ASN A 353 -5.65 -17.44 14.20
N ASN A 354 -5.14 -16.42 14.88
CA ASN A 354 -5.55 -16.08 16.24
C ASN A 354 -6.85 -15.25 16.28
N GLU A 355 -7.30 -14.72 15.14
CA GLU A 355 -8.48 -13.85 15.01
C GLU A 355 -9.68 -14.59 14.36
N CYS A 356 -9.73 -15.92 14.50
CA CYS A 356 -10.82 -16.76 14.02
C CYS A 356 -11.93 -16.91 15.05
#